data_dcdaaf7a2116c2bd5340b61c99b37e90
#
_entry.id   dcdaaf7a2116c2bd5340b61c99b37e90
#
_cell.length_a   1.000
_cell.length_b   1.000
_cell.length_c   1.000
_cell.angle_alpha   90.00
_cell.angle_beta   90.00
_cell.angle_gamma   90.00
#
_symmetry.space_group_name_H-M   'P 1'
#
loop_
_entity.id
_entity.type
_entity.pdbx_description
1 polymer ?
#
loop_
_entity_poly.entity_id
_entity_poly.type
_entity_poly.pdbx_seq_one_letter_code
_entity_poly.pdbx_strand_id
1 'polypeptide(L)'
;MATRSHIYFCDREPGVSFNEHHQDKVEFMIYNHYDSHPHTLGVTLGAYLEDVKFHDMGCLAAGVVGKLKMTACHDGDCIPKVGDIYLVNPNCLIDSHGYEEYTYYIWTKPDCKEIWISVFNDDICLFVGPPRTLQTKYED
;
A
#
# COMPACT_ATOMS: atom_id res chain seq x y z
N MET A 1 -7.83 -0.38 -18.97
CA MET A 1 -6.53 -0.98 -18.64
C MET A 1 -6.31 -0.93 -17.14
N ALA A 2 -5.87 -2.02 -16.55
CA ALA A 2 -5.67 -2.06 -15.10
C ALA A 2 -4.44 -1.28 -14.69
N THR A 3 -4.55 -0.46 -13.65
CA THR A 3 -3.41 0.19 -13.02
C THR A 3 -3.09 -0.58 -11.76
N ARG A 4 -1.97 -1.28 -11.75
CA ARG A 4 -1.62 -2.26 -10.73
C ARG A 4 -0.62 -1.71 -9.73
N SER A 5 -0.67 -2.24 -8.53
CA SER A 5 0.31 -1.90 -7.50
C SER A 5 0.56 -3.07 -6.56
N HIS A 6 1.70 -2.98 -5.89
CA HIS A 6 1.97 -3.72 -4.67
C HIS A 6 1.93 -2.76 -3.50
N ILE A 7 1.38 -3.21 -2.39
CA ILE A 7 1.39 -2.47 -1.13
C ILE A 7 2.19 -3.29 -0.15
N TYR A 8 3.35 -2.76 0.25
CA TYR A 8 4.26 -3.42 1.18
C TYR A 8 4.07 -2.87 2.58
N PHE A 9 4.19 -3.74 3.57
CA PHE A 9 4.13 -3.38 4.99
C PHE A 9 5.47 -3.68 5.62
N CYS A 10 6.13 -2.65 6.12
CA CYS A 10 7.49 -2.73 6.65
C CYS A 10 7.54 -2.15 8.06
N ASP A 11 8.38 -2.73 8.92
CA ASP A 11 8.55 -2.22 10.28
C ASP A 11 9.54 -1.06 10.36
N ARG A 12 10.11 -0.66 9.25
CA ARG A 12 11.12 0.41 9.18
C ARG A 12 11.08 1.08 7.81
N GLU A 13 11.72 2.24 7.73
CA GLU A 13 11.78 3.02 6.51
C GLU A 13 12.40 2.23 5.35
N PRO A 14 11.73 2.12 4.21
CA PRO A 14 12.34 1.57 3.01
C PRO A 14 13.37 2.56 2.46
N GLY A 15 14.39 2.06 1.79
CA GLY A 15 15.38 2.93 1.16
C GLY A 15 14.78 3.74 0.03
N VAL A 16 15.51 4.75 -0.41
CA VAL A 16 15.07 5.64 -1.50
C VAL A 16 15.28 5.02 -2.87
N SER A 17 16.06 3.96 -2.98
CA SER A 17 16.26 3.25 -4.23
C SER A 17 15.59 1.88 -4.15
N PHE A 18 14.92 1.54 -5.22
CA PHE A 18 14.25 0.24 -5.33
C PHE A 18 15.31 -0.81 -5.67
N ASN A 19 15.76 -1.53 -4.67
CA ASN A 19 16.71 -2.62 -4.88
C ASN A 19 16.31 -3.85 -4.08
N GLU A 20 17.04 -4.94 -4.27
CA GLU A 20 16.73 -6.25 -3.71
C GLU A 20 16.68 -6.28 -2.19
N HIS A 21 17.35 -5.34 -1.53
CA HIS A 21 17.43 -5.32 -0.07
C HIS A 21 16.12 -4.93 0.61
N HIS A 22 15.18 -4.36 -0.12
CA HIS A 22 13.88 -4.01 0.42
C HIS A 22 13.06 -5.23 0.79
N GLN A 23 13.28 -6.33 0.11
CA GLN A 23 12.52 -7.55 0.33
C GLN A 23 12.70 -8.10 1.75
N ASP A 24 13.89 -7.93 2.32
CA ASP A 24 14.18 -8.42 3.66
C ASP A 24 13.43 -7.68 4.76
N LYS A 25 12.86 -6.52 4.44
CA LYS A 25 12.17 -5.65 5.40
C LYS A 25 10.66 -5.74 5.30
N VAL A 26 10.16 -6.43 4.29
CA VAL A 26 8.72 -6.52 4.03
C VAL A 26 8.14 -7.68 4.83
N GLU A 27 7.19 -7.37 5.70
CA GLU A 27 6.51 -8.40 6.48
C GLU A 27 5.27 -8.92 5.76
N PHE A 28 4.53 -8.05 5.10
CA PHE A 28 3.32 -8.40 4.37
C PHE A 28 3.27 -7.65 3.05
N MET A 29 2.59 -8.23 2.08
CA MET A 29 2.43 -7.62 0.78
C MET A 29 1.03 -7.87 0.24
N ILE A 30 0.44 -6.83 -0.34
CA ILE A 30 -0.88 -6.89 -0.97
C ILE A 30 -0.70 -6.57 -2.44
N TYR A 31 -1.38 -7.33 -3.30
CA TYR A 31 -1.54 -6.99 -4.70
C TYR A 31 -2.87 -6.29 -4.91
N ASN A 32 -2.86 -5.16 -5.60
CA ASN A 32 -4.06 -4.42 -5.97
C ASN A 32 -4.10 -4.25 -7.48
N HIS A 33 -5.17 -4.72 -8.12
CA HIS A 33 -5.25 -4.82 -9.57
C HIS A 33 -5.73 -3.54 -10.25
N TYR A 34 -6.64 -2.80 -9.62
CA TYR A 34 -7.25 -1.63 -10.24
C TYR A 34 -7.05 -0.36 -9.43
N ASP A 35 -7.09 0.78 -10.15
CA ASP A 35 -7.16 2.12 -9.54
C ASP A 35 -6.01 2.39 -8.56
N SER A 36 -4.80 2.01 -8.94
CA SER A 36 -3.63 2.14 -8.08
C SER A 36 -2.90 3.49 -8.20
N HIS A 37 -3.45 4.43 -8.97
CA HIS A 37 -2.88 5.77 -9.06
C HIS A 37 -2.88 6.47 -7.70
N PRO A 38 -1.90 7.35 -7.43
CA PRO A 38 -1.88 8.08 -6.16
C PRO A 38 -3.12 8.89 -5.86
N HIS A 39 -3.79 9.43 -6.89
CA HIS A 39 -5.02 10.21 -6.70
C HIS A 39 -6.25 9.32 -6.43
N THR A 40 -6.14 8.03 -6.54
CA THR A 40 -7.18 7.08 -6.14
C THR A 40 -6.74 6.27 -4.94
N LEU A 41 -5.82 5.33 -5.14
CA LEU A 41 -5.35 4.47 -4.05
C LEU A 41 -4.61 5.26 -2.97
N GLY A 42 -3.75 6.21 -3.37
CA GLY A 42 -3.01 7.02 -2.41
C GLY A 42 -3.94 7.82 -1.50
N VAL A 43 -4.97 8.44 -2.06
CA VAL A 43 -5.96 9.19 -1.28
C VAL A 43 -6.74 8.25 -0.34
N THR A 44 -7.15 7.10 -0.83
CA THR A 44 -7.86 6.10 -0.02
C THR A 44 -7.00 5.61 1.14
N LEU A 45 -5.75 5.25 0.87
CA LEU A 45 -4.83 4.80 1.92
C LEU A 45 -4.53 5.92 2.91
N GLY A 46 -4.29 7.13 2.41
CA GLY A 46 -4.00 8.27 3.26
C GLY A 46 -5.14 8.57 4.22
N ALA A 47 -6.36 8.58 3.71
CA ALA A 47 -7.54 8.84 4.52
C ALA A 47 -7.77 7.74 5.56
N TYR A 48 -7.61 6.48 5.16
CA TYR A 48 -7.80 5.36 6.08
C TYR A 48 -6.74 5.34 7.17
N LEU A 49 -5.48 5.48 6.80
CA LEU A 49 -4.36 5.35 7.73
C LEU A 49 -4.24 6.52 8.69
N GLU A 50 -4.79 7.68 8.35
CA GLU A 50 -4.80 8.83 9.24
C GLU A 50 -5.53 8.53 10.55
N ASP A 51 -6.61 7.77 10.47
CA ASP A 51 -7.46 7.48 11.62
C ASP A 51 -7.13 6.15 12.29
N VAL A 52 -6.22 5.38 11.72
CA VAL A 52 -5.87 4.07 12.26
C VAL A 52 -4.80 4.20 13.33
N LYS A 53 -5.05 3.58 14.47
CA LYS A 53 -4.08 3.48 15.51
C LYS A 53 -3.20 2.26 15.27
N PHE A 54 -1.89 2.47 15.20
CA PHE A 54 -0.98 1.37 14.95
C PHE A 54 -0.96 0.41 16.14
N HIS A 55 -1.11 -0.86 15.85
CA HIS A 55 -1.03 -1.93 16.83
C HIS A 55 0.13 -2.86 16.46
N ASP A 56 0.02 -3.53 15.33
CA ASP A 56 1.11 -4.29 14.72
C ASP A 56 0.89 -4.36 13.21
N MET A 57 1.91 -4.80 12.47
CA MET A 57 1.84 -4.83 11.01
C MET A 57 0.79 -5.81 10.49
N GLY A 58 0.58 -6.94 11.16
CA GLY A 58 -0.43 -7.90 10.75
C GLY A 58 -1.84 -7.32 10.86
N CYS A 59 -2.12 -6.64 11.95
CA CYS A 59 -3.40 -5.97 12.14
C CYS A 59 -3.59 -4.84 11.11
N LEU A 60 -2.54 -4.08 10.87
CA LEU A 60 -2.57 -2.99 9.90
C LEU A 60 -2.83 -3.51 8.49
N ALA A 61 -2.12 -4.56 8.08
CA ALA A 61 -2.31 -5.17 6.76
C ALA A 61 -3.72 -5.73 6.59
N ALA A 62 -4.24 -6.40 7.60
CA ALA A 62 -5.61 -6.93 7.56
C ALA A 62 -6.64 -5.81 7.42
N GLY A 63 -6.43 -4.70 8.13
CA GLY A 63 -7.32 -3.55 8.04
C GLY A 63 -7.31 -2.93 6.65
N VAL A 64 -6.13 -2.81 6.05
CA VAL A 64 -6.01 -2.27 4.68
C VAL A 64 -6.71 -3.18 3.67
N VAL A 65 -6.53 -4.51 3.79
CA VAL A 65 -7.24 -5.45 2.92
C VAL A 65 -8.75 -5.25 3.05
N GLY A 66 -9.25 -5.18 4.27
CA GLY A 66 -10.67 -4.97 4.52
C GLY A 66 -11.17 -3.67 3.92
N LYS A 67 -10.44 -2.57 4.12
CA LYS A 67 -10.80 -1.28 3.56
C LYS A 67 -10.85 -1.29 2.04
N LEU A 68 -9.84 -1.86 1.41
CA LEU A 68 -9.76 -1.90 -0.05
C LEU A 68 -10.86 -2.78 -0.66
N LYS A 69 -11.16 -3.90 -0.04
CA LYS A 69 -12.23 -4.77 -0.51
C LYS A 69 -13.59 -4.10 -0.38
N MET A 70 -13.82 -3.37 0.69
CA MET A 70 -15.07 -2.63 0.88
C MET A 70 -15.19 -1.47 -0.11
N THR A 71 -14.09 -0.79 -0.39
CA THR A 71 -14.07 0.31 -1.36
C THR A 71 -14.32 -0.19 -2.78
N ALA A 72 -13.93 -1.42 -3.07
CA ALA A 72 -14.16 -2.03 -4.38
C ALA A 72 -15.60 -2.52 -4.57
N CYS A 73 -16.45 -2.44 -3.53
CA CYS A 73 -17.85 -2.78 -3.65
C CYS A 73 -18.59 -1.66 -4.37
N HIS A 74 -18.95 -1.94 -5.60
CA HIS A 74 -19.77 -1.03 -6.39
C HIS A 74 -21.22 -1.53 -6.41
N ASP A 75 -22.17 -0.63 -6.63
CA ASP A 75 -23.58 -0.96 -6.89
C ASP A 75 -24.35 -1.56 -5.72
N GLY A 76 -23.89 -1.34 -4.49
CA GLY A 76 -24.62 -1.80 -3.32
C GLY A 76 -24.44 -3.28 -3.00
N ASP A 77 -23.78 -4.02 -3.86
CA ASP A 77 -23.41 -5.41 -3.60
C ASP A 77 -22.10 -5.44 -2.83
N CYS A 78 -22.15 -5.60 -1.54
CA CYS A 78 -20.96 -5.62 -0.70
C CYS A 78 -20.20 -6.94 -0.79
N ILE A 79 -20.12 -7.53 -1.98
CA ILE A 79 -19.31 -8.73 -2.21
C ILE A 79 -18.02 -8.31 -2.88
N PRO A 80 -16.88 -8.35 -2.15
CA PRO A 80 -15.59 -7.97 -2.74
C PRO A 80 -15.26 -8.88 -3.93
N LYS A 81 -14.71 -8.29 -4.99
CA LYS A 81 -14.29 -9.07 -6.15
C LYS A 81 -13.12 -9.95 -5.78
N VAL A 82 -13.26 -11.23 -6.06
CA VAL A 82 -12.19 -12.20 -5.81
C VAL A 82 -11.09 -11.97 -6.83
N GLY A 83 -9.85 -11.91 -6.35
CA GLY A 83 -8.67 -11.82 -7.21
C GLY A 83 -8.16 -10.42 -7.52
N ASP A 84 -8.95 -9.38 -7.23
CA ASP A 84 -8.51 -8.01 -7.48
C ASP A 84 -7.61 -7.47 -6.37
N ILE A 85 -7.81 -7.94 -5.14
CA ILE A 85 -7.03 -7.54 -3.97
C ILE A 85 -6.74 -8.78 -3.16
N TYR A 86 -5.47 -9.13 -2.99
CA TYR A 86 -5.12 -10.32 -2.22
C TYR A 86 -3.71 -10.22 -1.63
N LEU A 87 -3.46 -11.05 -0.63
CA LEU A 87 -2.15 -11.15 0.00
C LEU A 87 -1.18 -11.91 -0.89
N VAL A 88 0.05 -11.45 -0.93
CA VAL A 88 1.13 -12.11 -1.66
C VAL A 88 2.24 -12.44 -0.68
N ASN A 89 2.86 -13.58 -0.83
CA ASN A 89 4.02 -13.94 -0.03
C ASN A 89 5.20 -13.06 -0.42
N PRO A 90 5.78 -12.27 0.50
CA PRO A 90 6.89 -11.39 0.16
C PRO A 90 8.11 -12.11 -0.41
N ASN A 91 8.29 -13.39 -0.10
CA ASN A 91 9.40 -14.18 -0.61
C ASN A 91 9.21 -14.61 -2.06
N CYS A 92 8.02 -14.43 -2.61
CA CYS A 92 7.70 -14.81 -4.00
C CYS A 92 7.62 -13.58 -4.91
N LEU A 93 8.32 -12.51 -4.58
CA LEU A 93 8.24 -11.23 -5.27
C LEU A 93 8.64 -11.28 -6.73
N ILE A 94 9.50 -12.21 -7.09
CA ILE A 94 10.22 -12.13 -8.36
C ILE A 94 9.40 -12.61 -9.53
N ASP A 95 8.43 -13.48 -9.32
CA ASP A 95 7.85 -14.24 -10.45
C ASP A 95 6.42 -13.91 -10.80
N SER A 96 5.67 -13.23 -9.96
CA SER A 96 4.24 -13.24 -10.19
C SER A 96 3.66 -11.97 -10.78
N HIS A 97 4.29 -10.81 -10.64
CA HIS A 97 3.68 -9.55 -11.08
C HIS A 97 4.75 -8.53 -11.47
N GLY A 98 5.33 -8.68 -12.65
CA GLY A 98 6.39 -7.80 -13.13
C GLY A 98 5.92 -6.48 -13.75
N TYR A 99 4.64 -6.16 -13.64
CA TYR A 99 4.06 -5.03 -14.39
C TYR A 99 3.31 -4.04 -13.51
N GLU A 100 3.63 -3.98 -12.23
CA GLU A 100 3.02 -3.00 -11.34
C GLU A 100 3.58 -1.62 -11.65
N GLU A 101 2.67 -0.67 -11.87
CA GLU A 101 3.07 0.70 -12.14
C GLU A 101 3.46 1.44 -10.88
N TYR A 102 2.81 1.12 -9.76
CA TYR A 102 3.02 1.81 -8.49
C TYR A 102 3.38 0.84 -7.39
N THR A 103 4.20 1.32 -6.47
CA THR A 103 4.56 0.58 -5.27
C THR A 103 4.33 1.49 -4.06
N TYR A 104 3.58 0.99 -3.10
CA TYR A 104 3.30 1.70 -1.86
C TYR A 104 3.96 0.96 -0.72
N TYR A 105 4.68 1.70 0.13
CA TYR A 105 5.26 1.15 1.36
C TYR A 105 4.58 1.81 2.55
N ILE A 106 3.93 1.00 3.37
CA ILE A 106 3.37 1.46 4.63
C ILE A 106 4.33 1.00 5.72
N TRP A 107 4.87 1.95 6.45
CA TRP A 107 5.92 1.67 7.42
C TRP A 107 5.77 2.54 8.65
N THR A 108 6.48 2.20 9.72
CA THR A 108 6.41 2.93 10.97
C THR A 108 7.77 3.50 11.32
N LYS A 109 7.76 4.69 11.91
CA LYS A 109 8.99 5.26 12.46
C LYS A 109 9.40 4.49 13.70
N PRO A 110 10.68 4.09 13.82
CA PRO A 110 11.12 3.26 14.94
C PRO A 110 10.88 3.89 16.31
N ASP A 111 10.98 5.22 16.40
CA ASP A 111 10.97 5.92 17.68
C ASP A 111 9.57 6.16 18.25
N CYS A 112 8.57 6.33 17.42
CA CYS A 112 7.24 6.74 17.86
C CYS A 112 6.11 5.88 17.29
N LYS A 113 6.43 4.89 16.47
CA LYS A 113 5.45 4.03 15.80
C LYS A 113 4.40 4.81 14.99
N GLU A 114 4.78 6.00 14.53
CA GLU A 114 3.95 6.78 13.64
C GLU A 114 3.92 6.10 12.27
N ILE A 115 2.72 5.98 11.70
CA ILE A 115 2.57 5.37 10.37
C ILE A 115 2.96 6.38 9.31
N TRP A 116 3.84 5.97 8.41
CA TRP A 116 4.24 6.75 7.25
C TRP A 116 4.01 5.92 5.99
N ILE A 117 3.99 6.61 4.85
CA ILE A 117 3.76 5.95 3.57
C ILE A 117 4.73 6.51 2.54
N SER A 118 5.29 5.64 1.73
CA SER A 118 6.15 6.00 0.61
C SER A 118 5.51 5.48 -0.67
N VAL A 119 5.53 6.30 -1.71
CA VAL A 119 4.91 5.95 -3.00
C VAL A 119 5.95 6.05 -4.10
N PHE A 120 6.04 5.01 -4.91
CA PHE A 120 6.97 4.97 -6.04
C PHE A 120 6.22 4.67 -7.34
N ASN A 121 6.69 5.27 -8.41
CA ASN A 121 6.35 4.87 -9.77
C ASN A 121 7.64 4.31 -10.37
N ASP A 122 7.71 3.00 -10.53
CA ASP A 122 8.94 2.29 -10.85
C ASP A 122 10.04 2.68 -9.85
N ASP A 123 11.11 3.30 -10.28
CA ASP A 123 12.22 3.70 -9.41
C ASP A 123 12.09 5.12 -8.88
N ILE A 124 11.04 5.84 -9.30
CA ILE A 124 10.89 7.25 -8.95
C ILE A 124 10.06 7.39 -7.69
N CYS A 125 10.63 8.00 -6.66
CA CYS A 125 9.91 8.29 -5.44
C CYS A 125 9.00 9.49 -5.65
N LEU A 126 7.69 9.27 -5.52
CA LEU A 126 6.69 10.32 -5.70
C LEU A 126 6.36 11.01 -4.38
N PHE A 127 6.44 10.28 -3.29
CA PHE A 127 6.01 10.80 -2.00
C PHE A 127 6.62 9.98 -0.85
N VAL A 128 6.99 10.68 0.22
CA VAL A 128 7.32 10.07 1.52
C VAL A 128 6.77 11.01 2.59
N GLY A 129 5.94 10.48 3.47
CA GLY A 129 5.42 11.30 4.55
C GLY A 129 4.25 10.63 5.28
N PRO A 130 3.59 11.39 6.18
CA PRO A 130 2.43 10.89 6.90
C PRO A 130 1.20 10.75 5.98
N PRO A 131 0.26 9.87 6.35
CA PRO A 131 -0.90 9.60 5.49
C PRO A 131 -1.72 10.83 5.11
N ARG A 132 -1.91 11.74 6.04
CA ARG A 132 -2.68 12.95 5.77
C ARG A 132 -2.06 13.80 4.69
N THR A 133 -0.74 13.90 4.68
CA THR A 133 -0.02 14.69 3.67
C THR A 133 -0.16 14.04 2.29
N LEU A 134 -0.13 12.73 2.23
CA LEU A 134 -0.38 12.01 0.97
C LEU A 134 -1.79 12.28 0.46
N GLN A 135 -2.77 12.19 1.32
CA GLN A 135 -4.15 12.47 0.97
C GLN A 135 -4.29 13.88 0.40
N THR A 136 -3.77 14.87 1.10
CA THR A 136 -3.86 16.27 0.70
C THR A 136 -3.16 16.53 -0.63
N LYS A 137 -2.03 15.89 -0.86
CA LYS A 137 -1.27 16.09 -2.09
C LYS A 137 -2.03 15.68 -3.34
N TYR A 138 -2.78 14.58 -3.26
CA TYR A 138 -3.45 14.00 -4.43
C TYR A 138 -4.97 14.15 -4.43
N GLU A 139 -5.53 14.68 -3.39
CA GLU A 139 -6.96 14.95 -3.31
C GLU A 139 -7.31 16.17 -4.15
N ASP A 140 -8.36 16.06 -4.95
CA ASP A 140 -8.84 17.18 -5.76
C ASP A 140 -9.66 18.17 -4.94
#